data_7624c9756da1775b631ed0f5d43939ca
#
_entry.id   7624c9756da1775b631ed0f5d43939ca
#
_cell.length_a   1.000
_cell.length_b   1.000
_cell.length_c   1.000
_cell.angle_alpha   90.00
_cell.angle_beta   90.00
_cell.angle_gamma   90.00
#
_symmetry.space_group_name_H-M   'P 1'
#
loop_
_entity.id
_entity.type
_entity.pdbx_description
1 polymer ?
#
loop_
_entity_poly.entity_id
_entity_poly.type
_entity_poly.pdbx_seq_one_letter_code
_entity_poly.pdbx_strand_id
1 'polypeptide(L)'
;PAADISIQNSTAGFEASGTGNMKFALNGALTVGTYDGANIEIREAVGEDNFYLFGLREEQIAEMHANNSYKPHEVYDRSDYIKRIMNSLNSNMFCEKEYVLLFKMIYEELLSRDYYMVLADLAEFNQALHRAEHDYLNREEWAKAAIRNVARIGRFSSDRAVMEYADKIWHIKPVAE
;
A
#
# COMPACT_ATOMS: atom_id res chain seq x y z
N PRO A 1 13.07 15.97 -0.34
CA PRO A 1 12.15 14.90 -0.06
C PRO A 1 12.68 14.00 1.05
N ALA A 2 11.78 13.55 1.92
CA ALA A 2 12.17 12.77 3.10
C ALA A 2 12.02 11.26 2.90
N ALA A 3 11.43 10.81 1.79
CA ALA A 3 11.20 9.42 1.49
C ALA A 3 11.37 9.12 0.00
N ASP A 4 12.04 8.01 -0.30
CA ASP A 4 12.21 7.49 -1.64
C ASP A 4 11.07 6.52 -2.02
N ILE A 5 10.51 5.83 -1.03
CA ILE A 5 9.43 4.85 -1.18
C ILE A 5 8.28 5.22 -0.26
N SER A 6 7.06 5.07 -0.77
CA SER A 6 5.81 5.19 -0.04
C SER A 6 5.14 3.81 0.00
N ILE A 7 4.99 3.23 1.19
CA ILE A 7 4.28 1.95 1.38
C ILE A 7 2.81 2.25 1.70
N GLN A 8 1.91 1.74 0.85
CA GLN A 8 0.47 1.93 0.92
C GLN A 8 -0.21 0.55 0.88
N ASN A 9 -0.40 -0.03 2.04
CA ASN A 9 -0.75 -1.44 2.24
C ASN A 9 -2.15 -1.66 2.81
N SER A 10 -3.10 -0.80 2.47
CA SER A 10 -4.52 -1.08 2.75
C SER A 10 -4.96 -2.39 2.09
N THR A 11 -5.84 -3.11 2.74
CA THR A 11 -6.51 -4.26 2.12
C THR A 11 -7.44 -3.74 1.02
N ALA A 12 -7.39 -4.30 -0.18
CA ALA A 12 -8.19 -3.80 -1.30
C ALA A 12 -9.69 -3.82 -0.98
N GLY A 13 -10.36 -2.69 -1.26
CA GLY A 13 -11.76 -2.42 -0.90
C GLY A 13 -11.97 -1.79 0.48
N PHE A 14 -10.90 -1.52 1.25
CA PHE A 14 -11.00 -0.95 2.61
C PHE A 14 -10.54 0.50 2.71
N GLU A 15 -9.84 1.03 1.73
CA GLU A 15 -9.43 2.44 1.69
C GLU A 15 -10.20 3.21 0.61
N ALA A 16 -11.01 4.17 1.01
CA ALA A 16 -11.83 4.94 0.08
C ALA A 16 -10.99 5.78 -0.90
N SER A 17 -9.90 6.36 -0.44
CA SER A 17 -9.00 7.18 -1.25
C SER A 17 -7.59 7.21 -0.69
N GLY A 18 -7.44 7.72 0.55
CA GLY A 18 -6.16 8.07 1.13
C GLY A 18 -5.72 9.48 0.71
N THR A 19 -4.84 10.07 1.51
CA THR A 19 -4.20 11.36 1.19
C THR A 19 -2.69 11.30 1.32
N GLY A 20 -2.18 10.38 2.12
CA GLY A 20 -0.74 10.14 2.30
C GLY A 20 -0.08 9.71 0.99
N ASN A 21 -0.69 8.75 0.27
CA ASN A 21 -0.24 8.27 -1.03
C ASN A 21 -0.06 9.42 -2.04
N MET A 22 -1.06 10.31 -2.17
CA MET A 22 -0.99 11.46 -3.06
C MET A 22 0.14 12.41 -2.69
N LYS A 23 0.30 12.72 -1.39
CA LYS A 23 1.35 13.62 -0.89
C LYS A 23 2.74 13.06 -1.12
N PHE A 24 2.95 11.77 -0.86
CA PHE A 24 4.23 11.11 -1.13
C PHE A 24 4.55 11.10 -2.62
N ALA A 25 3.57 10.76 -3.47
CA ALA A 25 3.73 10.75 -4.91
C ALA A 25 4.04 12.15 -5.48
N LEU A 26 3.36 13.21 -5.00
CA LEU A 26 3.67 14.60 -5.36
C LEU A 26 5.10 15.03 -4.97
N ASN A 27 5.67 14.39 -3.96
CA ASN A 27 7.04 14.64 -3.50
C ASN A 27 8.08 13.66 -4.09
N GLY A 28 7.70 12.85 -5.07
CA GLY A 28 8.59 11.99 -5.84
C GLY A 28 8.85 10.61 -5.26
N ALA A 29 8.22 10.25 -4.13
CA ALA A 29 8.33 8.90 -3.60
C ALA A 29 7.59 7.91 -4.51
N LEU A 30 8.25 6.80 -4.89
CA LEU A 30 7.60 5.75 -5.66
C LEU A 30 6.72 4.89 -4.73
N THR A 31 5.58 4.44 -5.24
CA THR A 31 4.61 3.72 -4.42
C THR A 31 4.80 2.21 -4.53
N VAL A 32 4.91 1.56 -3.36
CA VAL A 32 4.68 0.12 -3.18
C VAL A 32 3.29 0.00 -2.57
N GLY A 33 2.32 -0.54 -3.29
CA GLY A 33 0.94 -0.46 -2.80
C GLY A 33 0.00 -1.49 -3.41
N THR A 34 -1.13 -1.67 -2.73
CA THR A 34 -2.26 -2.48 -3.18
C THR A 34 -3.10 -1.72 -4.23
N TYR A 35 -3.94 -2.45 -4.94
CA TYR A 35 -4.89 -1.87 -5.90
C TYR A 35 -6.15 -1.39 -5.16
N ASP A 36 -6.01 -0.27 -4.45
CA ASP A 36 -7.03 0.24 -3.55
C ASP A 36 -6.98 1.78 -3.46
N GLY A 37 -8.11 2.41 -3.21
CA GLY A 37 -8.21 3.86 -3.07
C GLY A 37 -7.53 4.62 -4.20
N ALA A 38 -6.89 5.75 -3.88
CA ALA A 38 -6.18 6.57 -4.87
C ALA A 38 -4.91 5.94 -5.45
N ASN A 39 -4.47 4.78 -4.94
CA ASN A 39 -3.36 4.04 -5.55
C ASN A 39 -3.70 3.62 -6.98
N ILE A 40 -4.99 3.37 -7.28
CA ILE A 40 -5.49 3.03 -8.61
C ILE A 40 -5.17 4.15 -9.59
N GLU A 41 -5.64 5.37 -9.28
CA GLU A 41 -5.41 6.52 -10.15
C GLU A 41 -3.95 6.99 -10.18
N ILE A 42 -3.21 6.79 -9.09
CA ILE A 42 -1.77 7.05 -9.06
C ILE A 42 -1.08 6.12 -10.06
N ARG A 43 -1.35 4.80 -10.00
CA ARG A 43 -0.78 3.81 -10.92
C ARG A 43 -1.13 4.09 -12.38
N GLU A 44 -2.38 4.45 -12.66
CA GLU A 44 -2.81 4.87 -13.99
C GLU A 44 -2.04 6.11 -14.50
N ALA A 45 -1.84 7.10 -13.63
CA ALA A 45 -1.16 8.33 -13.99
C ALA A 45 0.33 8.14 -14.23
N VAL A 46 1.04 7.41 -13.36
CA VAL A 46 2.49 7.25 -13.43
C VAL A 46 2.93 6.13 -14.37
N GLY A 47 2.05 5.16 -14.63
CA GLY A 47 2.31 3.95 -15.40
C GLY A 47 2.75 2.78 -14.53
N GLU A 48 2.50 1.58 -15.03
CA GLU A 48 2.75 0.33 -14.30
C GLU A 48 4.21 0.15 -13.88
N ASP A 49 5.14 0.59 -14.72
CA ASP A 49 6.59 0.49 -14.46
C ASP A 49 7.07 1.41 -13.34
N ASN A 50 6.27 2.40 -12.94
CA ASN A 50 6.59 3.33 -11.87
C ASN A 50 5.78 3.08 -10.59
N PHE A 51 5.14 1.90 -10.49
CA PHE A 51 4.32 1.51 -9.35
C PHE A 51 4.55 0.04 -9.00
N TYR A 52 4.93 -0.25 -7.78
CA TYR A 52 5.19 -1.61 -7.29
C TYR A 52 3.91 -2.19 -6.69
N LEU A 53 3.08 -2.75 -7.56
CA LEU A 53 1.81 -3.33 -7.18
C LEU A 53 1.99 -4.69 -6.51
N PHE A 54 1.16 -4.96 -5.49
CA PHE A 54 1.04 -6.25 -4.81
C PHE A 54 -0.38 -6.48 -4.28
N GLY A 55 -0.65 -7.71 -3.87
CA GLY A 55 -1.82 -8.11 -3.11
C GLY A 55 -3.06 -8.43 -3.93
N LEU A 56 -4.02 -9.01 -3.23
CA LEU A 56 -5.32 -9.41 -3.76
C LEU A 56 -6.13 -8.21 -4.25
N ARG A 57 -7.09 -8.47 -5.14
CA ARG A 57 -8.09 -7.50 -5.59
C ARG A 57 -9.33 -7.54 -4.69
N GLU A 58 -10.08 -6.44 -4.67
CA GLU A 58 -11.32 -6.31 -3.91
C GLU A 58 -12.28 -7.47 -4.17
N GLU A 59 -12.47 -7.84 -5.44
CA GLU A 59 -13.38 -8.92 -5.83
C GLU A 59 -12.93 -10.28 -5.26
N GLN A 60 -11.62 -10.54 -5.26
CA GLN A 60 -11.06 -11.78 -4.70
C GLN A 60 -11.28 -11.86 -3.19
N ILE A 61 -11.05 -10.74 -2.50
CA ILE A 61 -11.24 -10.63 -1.06
C ILE A 61 -12.72 -10.80 -0.70
N ALA A 62 -13.61 -10.12 -1.42
CA ALA A 62 -15.05 -10.22 -1.23
C ALA A 62 -15.54 -11.67 -1.44
N GLU A 63 -15.05 -12.35 -2.47
CA GLU A 63 -15.37 -13.76 -2.71
C GLU A 63 -14.85 -14.66 -1.59
N MET A 64 -13.61 -14.48 -1.14
CA MET A 64 -13.01 -15.26 -0.05
C MET A 64 -13.78 -15.09 1.27
N HIS A 65 -14.25 -13.87 1.56
CA HIS A 65 -15.10 -13.61 2.72
C HIS A 65 -16.48 -14.26 2.59
N ALA A 66 -17.13 -14.10 1.42
CA ALA A 66 -18.45 -14.64 1.18
C ALA A 66 -18.50 -16.17 1.28
N ASN A 67 -17.47 -16.83 0.74
CA ASN A 67 -17.38 -18.29 0.70
C ASN A 67 -16.66 -18.89 1.92
N ASN A 68 -16.13 -18.05 2.82
CA ASN A 68 -15.26 -18.47 3.91
C ASN A 68 -14.14 -19.45 3.45
N SER A 69 -13.59 -19.19 2.25
CA SER A 69 -12.60 -20.07 1.62
C SER A 69 -11.17 -19.76 2.06
N TYR A 70 -10.89 -18.57 2.56
CA TYR A 70 -9.58 -18.21 3.07
C TYR A 70 -9.31 -18.85 4.44
N LYS A 71 -8.16 -19.50 4.56
CA LYS A 71 -7.73 -20.20 5.79
C LYS A 71 -6.30 -19.76 6.13
N PRO A 72 -6.11 -18.82 7.05
CA PRO A 72 -4.79 -18.30 7.42
C PRO A 72 -3.79 -19.38 7.84
N HIS A 73 -4.26 -20.41 8.57
CA HIS A 73 -3.43 -21.55 8.95
C HIS A 73 -2.82 -22.28 7.76
N GLU A 74 -3.58 -22.43 6.66
CA GLU A 74 -3.04 -23.09 5.47
C GLU A 74 -1.94 -22.27 4.81
N VAL A 75 -2.06 -20.93 4.80
CA VAL A 75 -1.02 -20.03 4.30
C VAL A 75 0.23 -20.16 5.17
N TYR A 76 0.06 -20.13 6.49
CA TYR A 76 1.13 -20.35 7.45
C TYR A 76 1.81 -21.72 7.23
N ASP A 77 1.04 -22.81 7.12
CA ASP A 77 1.58 -24.16 7.00
C ASP A 77 2.35 -24.41 5.71
N ARG A 78 1.98 -23.73 4.62
CA ARG A 78 2.61 -23.90 3.29
C ARG A 78 3.89 -23.08 3.09
N SER A 79 4.17 -22.08 3.95
CA SER A 79 5.27 -21.14 3.73
C SER A 79 6.22 -21.06 4.93
N ASP A 80 7.43 -21.57 4.77
CA ASP A 80 8.47 -21.43 5.80
C ASP A 80 8.87 -19.98 6.05
N TYR A 81 8.73 -19.12 5.04
CA TYR A 81 8.94 -17.68 5.18
C TYR A 81 7.91 -17.08 6.13
N ILE A 82 6.61 -17.36 5.92
CA ILE A 82 5.54 -16.87 6.79
C ILE A 82 5.64 -17.47 8.19
N LYS A 83 5.94 -18.78 8.31
CA LYS A 83 6.20 -19.41 9.61
C LYS A 83 7.29 -18.69 10.40
N ARG A 84 8.39 -18.36 9.76
CA ARG A 84 9.49 -17.65 10.40
C ARG A 84 9.06 -16.27 10.91
N ILE A 85 8.33 -15.51 10.11
CA ILE A 85 7.83 -14.18 10.50
C ILE A 85 6.84 -14.33 11.66
N MET A 86 5.84 -15.18 11.51
CA MET A 86 4.81 -15.39 12.51
C MET A 86 5.40 -15.87 13.84
N ASN A 87 6.32 -16.84 13.80
CA ASN A 87 6.97 -17.34 15.00
C ASN A 87 7.85 -16.30 15.71
N SER A 88 8.36 -15.30 14.98
CA SER A 88 9.08 -14.18 15.59
C SER A 88 8.16 -13.30 16.45
N LEU A 89 6.89 -13.17 16.09
CA LEU A 89 5.87 -12.47 16.90
C LEU A 89 5.54 -13.22 18.21
N ASN A 90 5.63 -14.55 18.19
CA ASN A 90 5.38 -15.38 19.36
C ASN A 90 6.68 -15.69 20.15
N SER A 91 7.65 -14.80 20.06
CA SER A 91 8.95 -14.90 20.72
C SER A 91 9.33 -13.57 21.36
N ASN A 92 10.45 -13.53 22.04
CA ASN A 92 11.03 -12.30 22.60
C ASN A 92 11.97 -11.57 21.63
N MET A 93 11.84 -11.79 20.32
CA MET A 93 12.72 -11.19 19.30
C MET A 93 12.58 -9.66 19.23
N PHE A 94 11.36 -9.15 19.40
CA PHE A 94 11.04 -7.71 19.24
C PHE A 94 10.84 -6.98 20.57
N CYS A 95 10.83 -7.68 21.69
CA CYS A 95 10.57 -7.07 23.01
C CYS A 95 11.13 -7.91 24.14
N GLU A 96 11.20 -7.33 25.33
CA GLU A 96 11.49 -8.06 26.57
C GLU A 96 10.39 -9.07 26.88
N LYS A 97 10.73 -10.13 27.63
CA LYS A 97 9.82 -11.26 27.91
C LYS A 97 8.47 -10.85 28.47
N GLU A 98 8.40 -9.79 29.24
CA GLU A 98 7.16 -9.27 29.83
C GLU A 98 6.17 -8.69 28.84
N TYR A 99 6.63 -8.29 27.64
CA TYR A 99 5.80 -7.71 26.58
C TYR A 99 5.42 -8.71 25.47
N VAL A 100 5.88 -9.94 25.52
CA VAL A 100 5.59 -10.98 24.49
C VAL A 100 4.09 -11.17 24.28
N LEU A 101 3.28 -11.01 25.34
CA LEU A 101 1.83 -11.16 25.25
C LEU A 101 1.18 -10.19 24.26
N LEU A 102 1.74 -8.98 24.06
CA LEU A 102 1.20 -8.00 23.09
C LEU A 102 1.33 -8.53 21.66
N PHE A 103 2.50 -9.03 21.31
CA PHE A 103 2.73 -9.61 19.98
C PHE A 103 2.02 -10.96 19.80
N LYS A 104 1.83 -11.71 20.87
CA LYS A 104 1.07 -12.95 20.85
C LYS A 104 -0.39 -12.72 20.43
N MET A 105 -1.01 -11.63 20.85
CA MET A 105 -2.37 -11.27 20.42
C MET A 105 -2.44 -11.06 18.90
N ILE A 106 -1.44 -10.40 18.32
CA ILE A 106 -1.34 -10.22 16.85
C ILE A 106 -1.13 -11.57 16.17
N TYR A 107 -0.24 -12.40 16.69
CA TYR A 107 0.00 -13.75 16.17
C TYR A 107 -1.28 -14.60 16.14
N GLU A 108 -2.04 -14.61 17.24
CA GLU A 108 -3.28 -15.38 17.36
C GLU A 108 -4.38 -14.84 16.42
N GLU A 109 -4.54 -13.51 16.31
CA GLU A 109 -5.52 -12.91 15.39
C GLU A 109 -5.19 -13.22 13.93
N LEU A 110 -3.94 -13.09 13.52
CA LEU A 110 -3.52 -13.38 12.14
C LEU A 110 -3.68 -14.87 11.79
N LEU A 111 -3.44 -15.80 12.72
CA LEU A 111 -3.63 -17.22 12.44
C LEU A 111 -5.10 -17.66 12.51
N SER A 112 -5.90 -17.02 13.36
CA SER A 112 -7.30 -17.44 13.56
C SER A 112 -8.25 -16.86 12.51
N ARG A 113 -8.07 -15.60 12.13
CA ARG A 113 -9.04 -14.90 11.29
C ARG A 113 -8.43 -14.14 10.13
N ASP A 114 -7.32 -13.43 10.35
CA ASP A 114 -6.64 -12.58 9.33
C ASP A 114 -7.64 -11.84 8.41
N TYR A 115 -8.56 -11.11 9.03
CA TYR A 115 -9.66 -10.45 8.32
C TYR A 115 -9.20 -9.55 7.18
N TYR A 116 -8.04 -8.95 7.34
CA TYR A 116 -7.43 -8.04 6.37
C TYR A 116 -6.50 -8.74 5.36
N MET A 117 -6.52 -10.06 5.26
CA MET A 117 -5.72 -10.83 4.30
C MET A 117 -4.20 -10.56 4.35
N VAL A 118 -3.69 -10.17 5.53
CA VAL A 118 -2.29 -9.79 5.72
C VAL A 118 -1.33 -10.90 5.34
N LEU A 119 -1.61 -12.15 5.78
CA LEU A 119 -0.77 -13.29 5.44
C LEU A 119 -0.89 -13.70 3.98
N ALA A 120 -2.06 -13.49 3.36
CA ALA A 120 -2.27 -13.76 1.95
C ALA A 120 -1.40 -12.85 1.07
N ASP A 121 -1.33 -11.56 1.41
CA ASP A 121 -0.62 -10.55 0.63
C ASP A 121 0.89 -10.47 0.96
N LEU A 122 1.33 -11.04 2.07
CA LEU A 122 2.68 -10.86 2.61
C LEU A 122 3.80 -11.29 1.63
N ALA A 123 3.59 -12.37 0.89
CA ALA A 123 4.59 -12.87 -0.06
C ALA A 123 4.73 -11.92 -1.26
N GLU A 124 3.63 -11.42 -1.80
CA GLU A 124 3.64 -10.46 -2.92
C GLU A 124 4.16 -9.10 -2.48
N PHE A 125 3.79 -8.63 -1.29
CA PHE A 125 4.36 -7.43 -0.69
C PHE A 125 5.89 -7.50 -0.61
N ASN A 126 6.43 -8.61 -0.11
CA ASN A 126 7.87 -8.81 -0.02
C ASN A 126 8.54 -8.79 -1.40
N GLN A 127 7.92 -9.43 -2.40
CA GLN A 127 8.42 -9.41 -3.78
C GLN A 127 8.40 -8.00 -4.38
N ALA A 128 7.31 -7.23 -4.15
CA ALA A 128 7.20 -5.85 -4.61
C ALA A 128 8.27 -4.96 -3.96
N LEU A 129 8.48 -5.12 -2.65
CA LEU A 129 9.52 -4.40 -1.93
C LEU A 129 10.93 -4.72 -2.46
N HIS A 130 11.24 -6.00 -2.68
CA HIS A 130 12.53 -6.39 -3.25
C HIS A 130 12.75 -5.86 -4.67
N ARG A 131 11.71 -5.77 -5.50
CA ARG A 131 11.82 -5.11 -6.81
C ARG A 131 12.19 -3.62 -6.63
N ALA A 132 11.48 -2.93 -5.73
CA ALA A 132 11.78 -1.52 -5.44
C ALA A 132 13.21 -1.31 -4.90
N GLU A 133 13.65 -2.17 -3.99
CA GLU A 133 15.04 -2.16 -3.45
C GLU A 133 16.08 -2.38 -4.56
N HIS A 134 15.84 -3.33 -5.43
CA HIS A 134 16.73 -3.61 -6.58
C HIS A 134 16.80 -2.41 -7.52
N ASP A 135 15.66 -1.85 -7.90
CA ASP A 135 15.60 -0.72 -8.83
C ASP A 135 16.22 0.54 -8.22
N TYR A 136 16.13 0.70 -6.90
CA TYR A 136 16.77 1.81 -6.17
C TYR A 136 18.29 1.82 -6.29
N LEU A 137 18.94 0.70 -6.57
CA LEU A 137 20.40 0.64 -6.80
C LEU A 137 20.80 1.37 -8.09
N ASN A 138 19.93 1.45 -9.08
CA ASN A 138 20.14 2.27 -10.27
C ASN A 138 19.60 3.69 -10.03
N ARG A 139 20.45 4.53 -9.44
CA ARG A 139 20.08 5.89 -9.03
C ARG A 139 19.61 6.80 -10.17
N GLU A 140 20.11 6.60 -11.37
CA GLU A 140 19.70 7.39 -12.53
C GLU A 140 18.28 7.04 -12.96
N GLU A 141 17.96 5.75 -13.11
CA GLU A 141 16.61 5.32 -13.47
C GLU A 141 15.60 5.60 -12.36
N TRP A 142 16.01 5.47 -11.09
CA TRP A 142 15.19 5.86 -9.94
C TRP A 142 14.83 7.35 -9.97
N ALA A 143 15.82 8.22 -10.23
CA ALA A 143 15.58 9.65 -10.34
C ALA A 143 14.63 9.99 -11.52
N LYS A 144 14.78 9.32 -12.67
CA LYS A 144 13.85 9.46 -13.80
C LYS A 144 12.43 9.03 -13.43
N ALA A 145 12.29 7.92 -12.71
CA ALA A 145 10.99 7.43 -12.22
C ALA A 145 10.35 8.42 -11.24
N ALA A 146 11.11 8.96 -10.29
CA ALA A 146 10.66 9.99 -9.35
C ALA A 146 10.19 11.27 -10.07
N ILE A 147 10.95 11.73 -11.07
CA ILE A 147 10.58 12.90 -11.90
C ILE A 147 9.29 12.64 -12.67
N ARG A 148 9.13 11.44 -13.28
CA ARG A 148 7.88 11.06 -13.97
C ARG A 148 6.71 11.03 -12.99
N ASN A 149 6.92 10.54 -11.78
CA ASN A 149 5.93 10.50 -10.72
C ASN A 149 5.41 11.92 -10.44
N VAL A 150 6.29 12.85 -10.09
CA VAL A 150 5.93 14.26 -9.83
C VAL A 150 5.22 14.89 -11.03
N ALA A 151 5.73 14.68 -12.25
CA ALA A 151 5.19 15.29 -13.46
C ALA A 151 3.77 14.81 -13.81
N ARG A 152 3.41 13.57 -13.45
CA ARG A 152 2.12 12.95 -13.82
C ARG A 152 1.06 13.03 -12.73
N ILE A 153 1.45 13.34 -11.50
CA ILE A 153 0.57 13.35 -10.33
C ILE A 153 -0.18 14.67 -10.12
N GLY A 154 0.01 15.66 -10.99
CA GLY A 154 -0.64 16.98 -10.90
C GLY A 154 -2.19 16.94 -10.78
N ARG A 155 -2.84 15.85 -11.24
CA ARG A 155 -4.28 15.66 -11.06
C ARG A 155 -4.74 15.65 -9.59
N PHE A 156 -3.82 15.37 -8.65
CA PHE A 156 -4.10 15.39 -7.21
C PHE A 156 -3.76 16.73 -6.53
N SER A 157 -3.46 17.77 -7.32
CA SER A 157 -3.28 19.12 -6.80
C SER A 157 -4.59 19.63 -6.17
N SER A 158 -4.47 20.22 -4.98
CA SER A 158 -5.61 20.89 -4.31
C SER A 158 -6.13 22.06 -5.12
N ASP A 159 -5.25 22.79 -5.82
CA ASP A 159 -5.65 23.93 -6.66
C ASP A 159 -6.58 23.48 -7.79
N ARG A 160 -6.25 22.36 -8.46
CA ARG A 160 -7.13 21.75 -9.45
C ARG A 160 -8.49 21.40 -8.85
N ALA A 161 -8.52 20.75 -7.68
CA ALA A 161 -9.77 20.35 -7.03
C ALA A 161 -10.64 21.55 -6.66
N VAL A 162 -10.03 22.59 -6.09
CA VAL A 162 -10.73 23.84 -5.75
C VAL A 162 -11.28 24.54 -6.98
N MET A 163 -10.49 24.61 -8.06
CA MET A 163 -10.95 25.22 -9.33
C MET A 163 -12.11 24.43 -9.97
N GLU A 164 -12.05 23.11 -9.92
CA GLU A 164 -13.16 22.28 -10.40
C GLU A 164 -14.43 22.46 -9.57
N TYR A 165 -14.32 22.57 -8.25
CA TYR A 165 -15.47 22.89 -7.39
C TYR A 165 -16.03 24.28 -7.67
N ALA A 166 -15.15 25.29 -7.84
CA ALA A 166 -15.57 26.64 -8.17
C ALA A 166 -16.36 26.70 -9.47
N ASP A 167 -15.87 26.03 -10.51
CA ASP A 167 -16.49 26.01 -11.84
C ASP A 167 -17.73 25.10 -11.89
N LYS A 168 -17.58 23.82 -11.50
CA LYS A 168 -18.60 22.78 -11.76
C LYS A 168 -19.71 22.72 -10.72
N ILE A 169 -19.43 23.15 -9.45
CA ILE A 169 -20.37 23.01 -8.34
C ILE A 169 -20.87 24.35 -7.87
N TRP A 170 -19.96 25.30 -7.58
CA TRP A 170 -20.34 26.59 -7.00
C TRP A 170 -20.62 27.66 -8.05
N HIS A 171 -20.17 27.47 -9.30
CA HIS A 171 -20.32 28.42 -10.41
C HIS A 171 -19.82 29.83 -10.05
N ILE A 172 -18.73 29.93 -9.31
CA ILE A 172 -18.09 31.18 -8.89
C ILE A 172 -16.80 31.41 -9.68
N LYS A 173 -16.43 32.70 -9.79
CA LYS A 173 -15.15 33.09 -10.43
C LYS A 173 -14.17 33.57 -9.35
N PRO A 174 -12.84 33.41 -9.61
CA PRO A 174 -11.83 34.02 -8.75
C PRO A 174 -12.06 35.55 -8.65
N VAL A 175 -11.82 36.10 -7.47
CA VAL A 175 -11.81 37.55 -7.28
C VAL A 175 -10.55 38.08 -7.96
N ALA A 176 -10.70 39.02 -8.87
CA ALA A 176 -9.53 39.71 -9.45
C ALA A 176 -8.85 40.55 -8.39
N GLU A 177 -7.52 40.44 -8.27
CA GLU A 177 -6.70 41.29 -7.41
C GLU A 177 -6.65 42.72 -7.92
#